data_0612c2f2529908efd5fb19f6ee1083ed
#
_entry.id   0612c2f2529908efd5fb19f6ee1083ed
#
_cell.length_a   1.000
_cell.length_b   1.000
_cell.length_c   1.000
_cell.angle_alpha   90.00
_cell.angle_beta   90.00
_cell.angle_gamma   90.00
#
_symmetry.space_group_name_H-M   'P 1'
#
loop_
_entity.id
_entity.type
_entity.pdbx_description
1 polymer ?
#
loop_
_entity_poly.entity_id
_entity_poly.type
_entity_poly.pdbx_seq_one_letter_code
_entity_poly.pdbx_strand_id
1 'polypeptide(L)'
;MESYSVTQAGVQWHELCSLQPSPPRFREMCIEQDGRVHLTVVYFGKEEINEVKGILENTSKAANFRNFTFIQLNGEFSRGKGLDVGARFWKGSNVLLFFCDVDIYFTSEFLNTCRLNTQPGKKVFYPVLFSQYNPGIIYGHHDAVPPLEQQLVIKKETGFWRDFGFGMTCQYRSDFINIGGFDLDIKGWGGEDVHLYRKYLHSNLIVVRTPVRGLFHLWHEKRCMDELTPEQYKMCMQSKAMNEASHGQLGMLVFRHEIEAHLRKQKQKTSSKKT
;
A
#
# COMPACT_ATOMS: atom_id res chain seq x y z
N MET A 1 4.93 27.41 7.38
CA MET A 1 5.13 26.44 6.27
C MET A 1 5.26 25.07 6.92
N GLU A 2 4.25 24.25 6.75
CA GLU A 2 4.29 22.88 7.27
C GLU A 2 5.09 22.00 6.31
N SER A 3 6.16 21.37 6.80
CA SER A 3 6.93 20.38 6.06
C SER A 3 6.35 18.98 6.32
N TYR A 4 6.43 18.12 5.32
CA TYR A 4 5.84 16.77 5.34
C TYR A 4 6.92 15.72 5.18
N SER A 5 6.76 14.59 5.86
CA SER A 5 7.64 13.43 5.70
C SER A 5 6.79 12.21 5.31
N VAL A 6 7.17 11.59 4.21
CA VAL A 6 6.66 10.27 3.81
C VAL A 6 7.70 9.27 4.24
N THR A 7 7.32 8.34 5.11
CA THR A 7 8.23 7.27 5.55
C THR A 7 7.78 5.96 4.95
N GLN A 8 8.67 5.35 4.18
CA GLN A 8 8.46 4.09 3.50
C GLN A 8 9.45 3.06 4.06
N ALA A 9 8.96 1.93 4.58
CA ALA A 9 9.78 0.80 4.95
C ALA A 9 9.69 -0.27 3.87
N GLY A 10 10.83 -0.59 3.26
CA GLY A 10 10.90 -1.57 2.18
C GLY A 10 10.73 -2.99 2.69
N VAL A 11 9.87 -3.75 2.04
CA VAL A 11 9.88 -5.22 2.02
C VAL A 11 11.09 -5.67 1.19
N GLN A 12 11.55 -6.93 1.36
CA GLN A 12 12.66 -7.48 0.56
C GLN A 12 12.48 -7.19 -0.93
N TRP A 13 13.40 -6.43 -1.50
CA TRP A 13 13.37 -5.93 -2.87
C TRP A 13 13.40 -7.03 -3.94
N HIS A 14 13.87 -8.25 -3.60
CA HIS A 14 13.89 -9.40 -4.50
C HIS A 14 12.53 -9.75 -5.10
N GLU A 15 11.45 -9.56 -4.37
CA GLU A 15 10.11 -9.88 -4.88
C GLU A 15 9.52 -8.81 -5.77
N LEU A 16 9.96 -7.55 -5.62
CA LEU A 16 9.48 -6.42 -6.43
C LEU A 16 10.28 -6.22 -7.72
N CYS A 17 11.57 -6.54 -7.72
CA CYS A 17 12.40 -6.49 -8.93
C CYS A 17 12.07 -7.59 -9.93
N SER A 18 11.58 -8.76 -9.49
CA SER A 18 11.16 -9.85 -10.38
C SER A 18 9.85 -9.57 -11.14
N LEU A 19 9.09 -8.57 -10.74
CA LEU A 19 7.76 -8.25 -11.31
C LEU A 19 7.75 -7.19 -12.40
N GLN A 20 8.86 -6.64 -12.78
CA GLN A 20 9.22 -5.86 -13.99
C GLN A 20 10.28 -4.80 -13.70
N PRO A 21 11.23 -4.59 -14.62
CA PRO A 21 12.23 -3.57 -14.48
C PRO A 21 11.61 -2.23 -14.85
N SER A 22 11.14 -1.47 -13.92
CA SER A 22 11.06 -0.06 -14.21
C SER A 22 10.93 0.82 -12.99
N PRO A 23 11.85 1.71 -12.85
CA PRO A 23 11.84 2.84 -11.96
C PRO A 23 10.76 3.92 -12.21
N PRO A 24 9.80 3.81 -13.18
CA PRO A 24 8.76 4.82 -13.33
C PRO A 24 7.91 5.00 -12.08
N ARG A 25 7.77 3.96 -11.24
CA ARG A 25 6.92 4.00 -10.04
C ARG A 25 7.29 5.08 -9.04
N PHE A 26 8.60 5.36 -8.90
CA PHE A 26 9.08 6.43 -8.01
C PHE A 26 8.91 7.83 -8.60
N ARG A 27 9.01 7.95 -9.93
CA ARG A 27 8.95 9.23 -10.64
C ARG A 27 7.58 9.88 -10.57
N GLU A 28 6.53 9.06 -10.53
CA GLU A 28 5.14 9.52 -10.55
C GLU A 28 4.55 9.68 -9.15
N MET A 29 5.18 9.07 -8.14
CA MET A 29 4.60 8.91 -6.81
C MET A 29 4.41 10.18 -5.99
N CYS A 30 5.14 11.25 -6.19
CA CYS A 30 5.01 12.46 -5.34
C CYS A 30 5.76 13.65 -5.82
N ILE A 31 6.55 13.49 -6.82
CA ILE A 31 7.82 14.18 -6.88
C ILE A 31 7.73 15.47 -7.67
N GLU A 32 6.81 15.55 -8.61
CA GLU A 32 6.83 16.66 -9.56
C GLU A 32 6.23 17.98 -9.05
N GLN A 33 5.52 18.01 -7.93
CA GLN A 33 4.70 19.20 -7.67
C GLN A 33 4.70 19.79 -6.25
N ASP A 34 5.26 19.14 -5.23
CA ASP A 34 5.22 19.72 -3.88
C ASP A 34 6.60 19.69 -3.18
N GLY A 35 7.35 20.78 -3.29
CA GLY A 35 8.65 20.95 -2.62
C GLY A 35 8.60 20.85 -1.08
N ARG A 36 7.41 20.67 -0.51
CA ARG A 36 7.18 20.46 0.92
C ARG A 36 7.19 18.99 1.33
N VAL A 37 7.27 18.06 0.37
CA VAL A 37 7.32 16.62 0.65
C VAL A 37 8.76 16.19 0.84
N HIS A 38 9.00 15.39 1.88
CA HIS A 38 10.25 14.71 2.15
C HIS A 38 10.04 13.21 2.17
N LEU A 39 10.83 12.46 1.41
CA LEU A 39 10.77 11.00 1.37
C LEU A 39 11.84 10.41 2.28
N THR A 40 11.44 9.55 3.21
CA THR A 40 12.39 8.76 4.02
C THR A 40 12.25 7.29 3.65
N VAL A 41 13.30 6.71 3.09
CA VAL A 41 13.38 5.28 2.75
C VAL A 41 14.22 4.59 3.80
N VAL A 42 13.66 3.55 4.43
CA VAL A 42 14.38 2.73 5.41
C VAL A 42 14.56 1.33 4.81
N TYR A 43 15.81 0.93 4.68
CA TYR A 43 16.21 -0.32 4.04
C TYR A 43 16.86 -1.27 5.04
N PHE A 44 16.45 -2.53 5.01
CA PHE A 44 17.07 -3.61 5.79
C PHE A 44 17.90 -4.50 4.87
N GLY A 45 19.14 -4.70 5.21
CA GLY A 45 20.06 -5.57 4.48
C GLY A 45 21.38 -4.89 4.11
N LYS A 46 22.24 -5.68 3.45
CA LYS A 46 23.57 -5.23 3.01
C LYS A 46 23.84 -5.53 1.54
N GLU A 47 23.27 -6.60 1.00
CA GLU A 47 23.69 -7.18 -0.28
C GLU A 47 23.32 -6.30 -1.47
N GLU A 48 22.15 -5.69 -1.48
CA GLU A 48 21.64 -4.89 -2.61
C GLU A 48 21.66 -3.39 -2.37
N ILE A 49 22.32 -2.94 -1.31
CA ILE A 49 22.29 -1.55 -0.88
C ILE A 49 22.74 -0.57 -1.99
N ASN A 50 23.74 -0.96 -2.78
CA ASN A 50 24.27 -0.11 -3.84
C ASN A 50 23.28 -0.02 -5.00
N GLU A 51 22.56 -1.11 -5.30
CA GLU A 51 21.53 -1.13 -6.33
C GLU A 51 20.34 -0.25 -5.90
N VAL A 52 19.85 -0.43 -4.67
CA VAL A 52 18.75 0.38 -4.13
C VAL A 52 19.10 1.87 -4.09
N LYS A 53 20.31 2.22 -3.64
CA LYS A 53 20.80 3.61 -3.68
C LYS A 53 20.87 4.14 -5.10
N GLY A 54 21.42 3.35 -6.03
CA GLY A 54 21.52 3.72 -7.44
C GLY A 54 20.16 3.98 -8.08
N ILE A 55 19.16 3.14 -7.80
CA ILE A 55 17.78 3.33 -8.26
C ILE A 55 17.19 4.63 -7.68
N LEU A 56 17.33 4.86 -6.37
CA LEU A 56 16.83 6.07 -5.73
C LEU A 56 17.47 7.34 -6.27
N GLU A 57 18.81 7.35 -6.43
CA GLU A 57 19.54 8.49 -6.95
C GLU A 57 19.20 8.79 -8.42
N ASN A 58 19.14 7.75 -9.27
CA ASN A 58 18.80 7.91 -10.68
C ASN A 58 17.37 8.44 -10.85
N THR A 59 16.42 7.87 -10.09
CA THR A 59 15.03 8.31 -10.12
C THR A 59 14.87 9.72 -9.57
N SER A 60 15.55 10.04 -8.48
CA SER A 60 15.59 11.38 -7.89
C SER A 60 16.12 12.42 -8.88
N LYS A 61 17.22 12.11 -9.59
CA LYS A 61 17.77 12.97 -10.65
C LYS A 61 16.78 13.15 -11.79
N ALA A 62 16.18 12.05 -12.28
CA ALA A 62 15.22 12.09 -13.39
C ALA A 62 13.98 12.91 -13.07
N ALA A 63 13.54 12.88 -11.82
CA ALA A 63 12.36 13.60 -11.32
C ALA A 63 12.69 14.99 -10.75
N ASN A 64 13.96 15.42 -10.77
CA ASN A 64 14.44 16.64 -10.10
C ASN A 64 14.01 16.77 -8.63
N PHE A 65 13.91 15.63 -7.92
CA PHE A 65 13.51 15.55 -6.53
C PHE A 65 14.72 15.30 -5.63
N ARG A 66 15.01 16.23 -4.71
CA ARG A 66 16.19 16.18 -3.84
C ARG A 66 15.85 15.95 -2.37
N ASN A 67 14.60 16.05 -2.01
CA ASN A 67 14.15 15.98 -0.61
C ASN A 67 13.94 14.53 -0.16
N PHE A 68 14.99 13.71 -0.17
CA PHE A 68 14.89 12.35 0.35
C PHE A 68 16.02 12.02 1.33
N THR A 69 15.76 11.05 2.19
CA THR A 69 16.72 10.45 3.11
C THR A 69 16.68 8.95 2.94
N PHE A 70 17.85 8.34 2.87
CA PHE A 70 18.02 6.90 2.86
C PHE A 70 18.66 6.46 4.18
N ILE A 71 17.98 5.56 4.90
CA ILE A 71 18.45 5.01 6.19
C ILE A 71 18.65 3.51 6.01
N GLN A 72 19.88 3.05 6.28
CA GLN A 72 20.17 1.63 6.32
C GLN A 72 20.07 1.11 7.75
N LEU A 73 19.34 0.01 7.92
CA LEU A 73 19.29 -0.75 9.16
C LEU A 73 19.92 -2.12 8.97
N ASN A 74 20.59 -2.60 10.02
CA ASN A 74 21.14 -3.94 10.10
C ASN A 74 20.15 -4.86 10.84
N GLY A 75 20.20 -6.16 10.51
CA GLY A 75 19.39 -7.20 11.15
C GLY A 75 18.18 -7.60 10.33
N GLU A 76 17.31 -8.37 10.96
CA GLU A 76 16.09 -8.89 10.34
C GLU A 76 15.10 -7.76 9.99
N PHE A 77 14.38 -7.97 8.90
CA PHE A 77 13.34 -7.05 8.48
C PHE A 77 12.23 -6.94 9.54
N SER A 78 11.83 -5.72 9.84
CA SER A 78 10.63 -5.41 10.62
C SER A 78 10.03 -4.12 10.11
N ARG A 79 8.83 -4.22 9.55
CA ARG A 79 8.11 -3.09 8.99
C ARG A 79 7.87 -2.00 10.05
N GLY A 80 7.38 -2.39 11.23
CA GLY A 80 7.12 -1.47 12.33
C GLY A 80 8.39 -0.74 12.77
N LYS A 81 9.52 -1.45 12.91
CA LYS A 81 10.81 -0.86 13.26
C LYS A 81 11.30 0.12 12.18
N GLY A 82 11.17 -0.23 10.92
CA GLY A 82 11.57 0.66 9.82
C GLY A 82 10.80 1.97 9.83
N LEU A 83 9.48 1.90 9.93
CA LEU A 83 8.62 3.08 9.99
C LEU A 83 8.86 3.92 11.25
N ASP A 84 9.05 3.28 12.41
CA ASP A 84 9.35 3.97 13.67
C ASP A 84 10.68 4.74 13.61
N VAL A 85 11.72 4.10 13.06
CA VAL A 85 13.03 4.76 12.85
C VAL A 85 12.89 5.95 11.90
N GLY A 86 12.22 5.78 10.78
CA GLY A 86 11.99 6.85 9.82
C GLY A 86 11.23 8.04 10.42
N ALA A 87 10.18 7.77 11.19
CA ALA A 87 9.41 8.81 11.87
C ALA A 87 10.22 9.57 12.93
N ARG A 88 11.11 8.87 13.64
CA ARG A 88 11.98 9.47 14.68
C ARG A 88 13.21 10.15 14.11
N PHE A 89 13.61 9.80 12.90
CA PHE A 89 14.77 10.42 12.24
C PHE A 89 14.58 11.93 12.02
N TRP A 90 13.36 12.38 11.74
CA TRP A 90 13.06 13.79 11.56
C TRP A 90 13.28 14.60 12.84
N LYS A 91 14.19 15.57 12.80
CA LYS A 91 14.58 16.42 13.95
C LYS A 91 13.99 17.83 13.90
N GLY A 92 13.29 18.16 12.82
CA GLY A 92 12.70 19.48 12.63
C GLY A 92 11.41 19.70 13.42
N SER A 93 10.62 20.67 12.98
CA SER A 93 9.28 20.98 13.50
C SER A 93 8.35 19.77 13.44
N ASN A 94 7.20 19.87 14.09
CA ASN A 94 6.18 18.84 13.99
C ASN A 94 5.73 18.71 12.53
N VAL A 95 5.81 17.50 11.99
CA VAL A 95 5.47 17.19 10.57
C VAL A 95 4.33 16.22 10.48
N LEU A 96 3.59 16.31 9.40
CA LEU A 96 2.62 15.30 9.00
C LEU A 96 3.38 14.11 8.39
N LEU A 97 3.24 12.93 8.98
CA LEU A 97 3.78 11.68 8.48
C LEU A 97 2.72 10.96 7.65
N PHE A 98 3.13 10.42 6.52
CA PHE A 98 2.38 9.40 5.80
C PHE A 98 3.19 8.11 5.78
N PHE A 99 2.69 7.07 6.44
CA PHE A 99 3.27 5.72 6.36
C PHE A 99 2.68 4.96 5.20
N CYS A 100 3.53 4.41 4.34
CA CYS A 100 3.10 3.62 3.20
C CYS A 100 4.04 2.47 2.88
N ASP A 101 3.54 1.48 2.17
CA ASP A 101 4.29 0.36 1.62
C ASP A 101 4.85 0.74 0.23
N VAL A 102 5.79 -0.06 -0.28
CA VAL A 102 6.50 0.22 -1.55
C VAL A 102 5.63 -0.02 -2.78
N ASP A 103 4.55 -0.77 -2.65
CA ASP A 103 3.56 -1.10 -3.68
C ASP A 103 2.36 -0.13 -3.71
N ILE A 104 2.48 0.98 -2.99
CA ILE A 104 1.45 2.02 -2.95
C ILE A 104 1.76 3.12 -3.95
N TYR A 105 0.80 3.38 -4.83
CA TYR A 105 0.80 4.57 -5.69
C TYR A 105 -0.12 5.63 -5.09
N PHE A 106 0.33 6.88 -5.05
CA PHE A 106 -0.49 7.99 -4.56
C PHE A 106 -0.23 9.28 -5.33
N THR A 107 -1.21 10.16 -5.34
CA THR A 107 -1.19 11.45 -6.03
C THR A 107 -1.03 12.61 -5.05
N SER A 108 -0.73 13.80 -5.58
CA SER A 108 -0.73 15.05 -4.79
C SER A 108 -2.11 15.37 -4.19
N GLU A 109 -3.19 15.01 -4.89
CA GLU A 109 -4.56 15.13 -4.37
C GLU A 109 -4.76 14.31 -3.09
N PHE A 110 -4.23 13.07 -3.07
CA PHE A 110 -4.25 12.23 -1.87
C PHE A 110 -3.47 12.89 -0.71
N LEU A 111 -2.29 13.45 -0.96
CA LEU A 111 -1.53 14.17 0.07
C LEU A 111 -2.30 15.37 0.64
N ASN A 112 -3.05 16.09 -0.19
CA ASN A 112 -3.95 17.12 0.28
C ASN A 112 -5.09 16.55 1.14
N THR A 113 -5.61 15.39 0.77
CA THR A 113 -6.61 14.68 1.60
C THR A 113 -6.05 14.28 2.96
N CYS A 114 -4.79 13.84 3.04
CA CYS A 114 -4.12 13.61 4.33
C CYS A 114 -4.11 14.89 5.18
N ARG A 115 -3.72 16.03 4.59
CA ARG A 115 -3.67 17.34 5.28
C ARG A 115 -5.01 17.76 5.83
N LEU A 116 -6.07 17.59 5.06
CA LEU A 116 -7.43 17.98 5.45
C LEU A 116 -8.03 17.11 6.55
N ASN A 117 -7.62 15.83 6.63
CA ASN A 117 -8.18 14.88 7.56
C ASN A 117 -7.33 14.63 8.82
N THR A 118 -6.19 15.31 8.94
CA THR A 118 -5.31 15.24 10.13
C THR A 118 -5.24 16.58 10.83
N GLN A 119 -5.11 16.53 12.16
CA GLN A 119 -4.88 17.72 12.99
C GLN A 119 -4.08 17.31 14.23
N PRO A 120 -2.95 17.97 14.54
CA PRO A 120 -2.11 17.60 15.66
C PRO A 120 -2.90 17.67 16.97
N GLY A 121 -2.75 16.63 17.78
CA GLY A 121 -3.46 16.47 19.07
C GLY A 121 -4.96 16.20 18.96
N LYS A 122 -5.50 16.03 17.76
CA LYS A 122 -6.95 15.89 17.57
C LYS A 122 -7.38 14.79 16.62
N LYS A 123 -6.75 14.68 15.46
CA LYS A 123 -7.20 13.75 14.40
C LYS A 123 -6.04 13.00 13.77
N VAL A 124 -6.23 11.70 13.58
CA VAL A 124 -5.40 10.82 12.76
C VAL A 124 -6.25 10.23 11.63
N PHE A 125 -5.64 10.04 10.46
CA PHE A 125 -6.34 9.60 9.26
C PHE A 125 -5.81 8.27 8.76
N TYR A 126 -6.72 7.30 8.64
CA TYR A 126 -6.50 5.97 8.08
C TYR A 126 -7.26 5.85 6.76
N PRO A 127 -6.65 6.20 5.62
CA PRO A 127 -7.32 6.11 4.33
C PRO A 127 -7.65 4.68 3.96
N VAL A 128 -8.82 4.46 3.39
CA VAL A 128 -9.14 3.20 2.69
C VAL A 128 -8.70 3.38 1.25
N LEU A 129 -7.71 2.61 0.85
CA LEU A 129 -7.13 2.65 -0.49
C LEU A 129 -7.90 1.75 -1.47
N PHE A 130 -7.71 2.01 -2.76
CA PHE A 130 -8.23 1.17 -3.83
C PHE A 130 -7.18 0.16 -4.26
N SER A 131 -7.46 -1.14 -4.08
CA SER A 131 -6.56 -2.24 -4.44
C SER A 131 -6.88 -2.72 -5.85
N GLN A 132 -5.86 -2.76 -6.71
CA GLN A 132 -6.02 -3.24 -8.08
C GLN A 132 -6.21 -4.75 -8.11
N TYR A 133 -7.05 -5.23 -9.03
CA TYR A 133 -7.04 -6.62 -9.47
C TYR A 133 -5.83 -6.91 -10.35
N ASN A 134 -5.56 -8.19 -10.60
CA ASN A 134 -4.50 -8.63 -11.50
C ASN A 134 -4.68 -8.05 -12.91
N PRO A 135 -3.80 -7.17 -13.38
CA PRO A 135 -3.92 -6.57 -14.71
C PRO A 135 -3.90 -7.62 -15.84
N GLY A 136 -3.17 -8.72 -15.66
CA GLY A 136 -3.15 -9.82 -16.63
C GLY A 136 -4.51 -10.48 -16.79
N ILE A 137 -5.37 -10.47 -15.77
CA ILE A 137 -6.75 -10.97 -15.85
C ILE A 137 -7.67 -9.92 -16.46
N ILE A 138 -7.59 -8.66 -15.96
CA ILE A 138 -8.49 -7.58 -16.43
C ILE A 138 -8.29 -7.29 -17.91
N TYR A 139 -7.05 -7.26 -18.35
CA TYR A 139 -6.67 -6.92 -19.73
C TYR A 139 -6.32 -8.15 -20.58
N GLY A 140 -6.65 -9.35 -20.13
CA GLY A 140 -6.29 -10.60 -20.79
C GLY A 140 -6.91 -10.78 -22.21
N HIS A 141 -7.93 -9.99 -22.55
CA HIS A 141 -8.54 -9.94 -23.89
C HIS A 141 -8.02 -8.78 -24.75
N HIS A 142 -7.10 -7.99 -24.25
CA HIS A 142 -6.44 -6.90 -24.98
C HIS A 142 -5.11 -7.39 -25.56
N ASP A 143 -4.65 -6.75 -26.63
CA ASP A 143 -3.37 -7.10 -27.29
C ASP A 143 -2.17 -6.90 -26.33
N ALA A 144 -2.29 -5.98 -25.38
CA ALA A 144 -1.30 -5.73 -24.33
C ALA A 144 -1.95 -5.13 -23.07
N VAL A 145 -1.30 -5.36 -21.93
CA VAL A 145 -1.63 -4.65 -20.68
C VAL A 145 -1.31 -3.17 -20.86
N PRO A 146 -2.28 -2.24 -20.63
CA PRO A 146 -2.03 -0.82 -20.83
C PRO A 146 -1.00 -0.27 -19.83
N PRO A 147 -0.39 0.89 -20.08
CA PRO A 147 0.49 1.57 -19.14
C PRO A 147 -0.20 1.83 -17.79
N LEU A 148 0.61 1.96 -16.72
CA LEU A 148 0.10 2.07 -15.35
C LEU A 148 -0.91 3.20 -15.18
N GLU A 149 -0.66 4.36 -15.79
CA GLU A 149 -1.54 5.54 -15.71
C GLU A 149 -2.96 5.25 -16.20
N GLN A 150 -3.11 4.38 -17.18
CA GLN A 150 -4.41 3.95 -17.70
C GLN A 150 -5.07 2.87 -16.85
N GLN A 151 -4.28 2.19 -15.99
CA GLN A 151 -4.78 1.18 -15.06
C GLN A 151 -5.33 1.81 -13.76
N LEU A 152 -4.91 3.03 -13.41
CA LEU A 152 -5.26 3.71 -12.15
C LEU A 152 -6.68 4.30 -12.21
N VAL A 153 -7.66 3.45 -12.45
CA VAL A 153 -9.06 3.82 -12.58
C VAL A 153 -9.88 3.13 -11.49
N ILE A 154 -10.67 3.91 -10.74
CA ILE A 154 -11.54 3.39 -9.68
C ILE A 154 -12.86 2.94 -10.30
N LYS A 155 -12.96 1.64 -10.57
CA LYS A 155 -14.17 0.95 -11.03
C LYS A 155 -14.24 -0.43 -10.39
N LYS A 156 -15.44 -1.00 -10.26
CA LYS A 156 -15.63 -2.35 -9.71
C LYS A 156 -14.96 -3.46 -10.55
N GLU A 157 -14.71 -3.19 -11.84
CA GLU A 157 -14.03 -4.09 -12.75
C GLU A 157 -12.50 -4.04 -12.64
N THR A 158 -11.93 -2.96 -12.07
CA THR A 158 -10.48 -2.77 -12.00
C THR A 158 -9.89 -3.02 -10.62
N GLY A 159 -10.73 -3.08 -9.57
CA GLY A 159 -10.27 -3.29 -8.21
C GLY A 159 -11.38 -3.18 -7.17
N PHE A 160 -10.98 -3.05 -5.93
CA PHE A 160 -11.88 -2.96 -4.78
C PHE A 160 -11.31 -2.05 -3.69
N TRP A 161 -12.19 -1.53 -2.85
CA TRP A 161 -11.80 -0.78 -1.66
C TRP A 161 -11.32 -1.73 -0.56
N ARG A 162 -10.04 -1.58 -0.17
CA ARG A 162 -9.40 -2.41 0.85
C ARG A 162 -9.72 -1.85 2.25
N ASP A 163 -10.90 -2.11 2.75
CA ASP A 163 -11.38 -1.64 4.06
C ASP A 163 -10.81 -2.42 5.26
N PHE A 164 -10.18 -3.56 5.02
CA PHE A 164 -9.56 -4.41 6.03
C PHE A 164 -8.06 -4.14 6.28
N GLY A 165 -7.45 -3.18 5.55
CA GLY A 165 -6.04 -2.82 5.70
C GLY A 165 -5.85 -1.58 6.58
N PHE A 166 -4.84 -1.60 7.47
CA PHE A 166 -4.49 -0.50 8.38
C PHE A 166 -3.07 0.00 8.19
N GLY A 167 -2.36 -0.50 7.19
CA GLY A 167 -0.94 -0.19 6.97
C GLY A 167 -0.67 1.26 6.55
N MET A 168 -1.65 1.89 5.88
CA MET A 168 -1.54 3.29 5.43
C MET A 168 -2.13 4.22 6.47
N THR A 169 -1.35 5.22 6.93
CA THR A 169 -1.85 6.20 7.88
C THR A 169 -1.18 7.54 7.73
N CYS A 170 -1.97 8.62 7.85
CA CYS A 170 -1.52 10.00 7.91
C CYS A 170 -1.72 10.50 9.35
N GLN A 171 -0.64 10.99 9.96
CA GLN A 171 -0.63 11.38 11.38
C GLN A 171 0.46 12.40 11.64
N TYR A 172 0.29 13.26 12.63
CA TYR A 172 1.38 14.13 13.07
C TYR A 172 2.41 13.35 13.86
N ARG A 173 3.69 13.67 13.64
CA ARG A 173 4.81 13.04 14.35
C ARG A 173 4.66 13.12 15.88
N SER A 174 4.19 14.25 16.40
CA SER A 174 3.92 14.40 17.84
C SER A 174 2.93 13.37 18.35
N ASP A 175 1.85 13.14 17.62
CA ASP A 175 0.81 12.19 18.02
C ASP A 175 1.32 10.75 17.97
N PHE A 176 2.09 10.41 16.92
CA PHE A 176 2.75 9.12 16.82
C PHE A 176 3.70 8.83 17.99
N ILE A 177 4.49 9.83 18.38
CA ILE A 177 5.40 9.67 19.52
C ILE A 177 4.64 9.57 20.84
N ASN A 178 3.61 10.41 21.03
CA ASN A 178 2.82 10.45 22.26
C ASN A 178 2.06 9.15 22.55
N ILE A 179 1.60 8.42 21.52
CA ILE A 179 0.98 7.10 21.71
C ILE A 179 2.00 5.97 21.87
N GLY A 180 3.31 6.28 21.85
CA GLY A 180 4.39 5.32 22.01
C GLY A 180 4.83 4.62 20.71
N GLY A 181 4.45 5.11 19.53
CA GLY A 181 4.87 4.56 18.25
C GLY A 181 4.46 3.11 18.01
N PHE A 182 5.21 2.42 17.14
CA PHE A 182 5.01 0.99 16.89
C PHE A 182 5.41 0.13 18.09
N ASP A 183 4.84 -1.06 18.18
CA ASP A 183 5.31 -2.13 19.03
C ASP A 183 6.51 -2.81 18.34
N LEU A 184 7.72 -2.60 18.89
CA LEU A 184 8.96 -3.10 18.29
C LEU A 184 9.26 -4.58 18.60
N ASP A 185 8.45 -5.21 19.45
CA ASP A 185 8.54 -6.65 19.71
C ASP A 185 7.90 -7.45 18.58
N ILE A 186 7.05 -6.82 17.79
CA ILE A 186 6.49 -7.42 16.57
C ILE A 186 7.57 -7.44 15.49
N LYS A 187 8.05 -8.64 15.15
CA LYS A 187 9.07 -8.87 14.12
C LYS A 187 8.42 -9.13 12.76
N GLY A 188 9.18 -8.91 11.69
CA GLY A 188 8.76 -9.22 10.33
C GLY A 188 7.65 -8.30 9.83
N TRP A 189 6.64 -8.90 9.22
CA TRP A 189 5.49 -8.26 8.62
C TRP A 189 4.19 -8.79 9.24
N GLY A 190 3.25 -7.88 9.51
CA GLY A 190 1.88 -8.22 9.91
C GLY A 190 1.62 -8.04 11.42
N GLY A 191 0.53 -7.38 11.71
CA GLY A 191 0.06 -7.10 13.07
C GLY A 191 0.52 -5.77 13.65
N GLU A 192 1.68 -5.24 13.24
CA GLU A 192 2.22 -3.97 13.72
C GLU A 192 1.28 -2.79 13.43
N ASP A 193 0.67 -2.78 12.26
CA ASP A 193 -0.30 -1.79 11.80
C ASP A 193 -1.62 -1.85 12.58
N VAL A 194 -2.13 -3.06 12.83
CA VAL A 194 -3.33 -3.29 13.64
C VAL A 194 -3.10 -2.84 15.08
N HIS A 195 -1.93 -3.12 15.65
CA HIS A 195 -1.56 -2.68 16.99
C HIS A 195 -1.48 -1.15 17.06
N LEU A 196 -0.85 -0.49 16.09
CA LEU A 196 -0.80 0.96 16.02
C LEU A 196 -2.22 1.57 15.91
N TYR A 197 -3.05 1.00 15.05
CA TYR A 197 -4.45 1.41 14.90
C TYR A 197 -5.23 1.32 16.22
N ARG A 198 -5.06 0.21 16.96
CA ARG A 198 -5.68 0.03 18.29
C ARG A 198 -5.18 1.07 19.30
N LYS A 199 -3.89 1.42 19.31
CA LYS A 199 -3.36 2.49 20.16
C LYS A 199 -4.09 3.81 19.89
N TYR A 200 -4.32 4.16 18.64
CA TYR A 200 -5.08 5.36 18.27
C TYR A 200 -6.54 5.28 18.71
N LEU A 201 -7.21 4.14 18.55
CA LEU A 201 -8.60 3.95 19.00
C LEU A 201 -8.75 4.08 20.54
N HIS A 202 -7.71 3.75 21.31
CA HIS A 202 -7.69 3.89 22.76
C HIS A 202 -7.15 5.26 23.24
N SER A 203 -6.76 6.12 22.31
CA SER A 203 -6.30 7.47 22.61
C SER A 203 -7.46 8.48 22.60
N ASN A 204 -7.15 9.73 22.97
CA ASN A 204 -8.12 10.84 22.87
C ASN A 204 -8.23 11.42 21.44
N LEU A 205 -7.56 10.81 20.45
CA LEU A 205 -7.58 11.28 19.07
C LEU A 205 -8.78 10.70 18.32
N ILE A 206 -9.34 11.50 17.44
CA ILE A 206 -10.37 11.06 16.52
C ILE A 206 -9.71 10.31 15.36
N VAL A 207 -10.08 9.06 15.17
CA VAL A 207 -9.63 8.24 14.03
C VAL A 207 -10.61 8.44 12.88
N VAL A 208 -10.15 9.10 11.81
CA VAL A 208 -10.91 9.28 10.58
C VAL A 208 -10.55 8.15 9.62
N ARG A 209 -11.57 7.45 9.09
CA ARG A 209 -11.38 6.37 8.11
C ARG A 209 -12.42 6.47 7.01
N THR A 210 -11.97 6.62 5.77
CA THR A 210 -12.85 6.73 4.60
C THR A 210 -12.12 6.33 3.31
N PRO A 211 -12.84 5.84 2.29
CA PRO A 211 -12.30 5.66 0.95
C PRO A 211 -11.78 6.97 0.37
N VAL A 212 -10.64 6.91 -0.29
CA VAL A 212 -9.98 8.09 -0.87
C VAL A 212 -9.61 7.88 -2.33
N ARG A 213 -9.70 8.94 -3.12
CA ARG A 213 -9.17 8.96 -4.48
C ARG A 213 -7.67 9.21 -4.45
N GLY A 214 -6.97 8.76 -5.50
CA GLY A 214 -5.54 9.00 -5.66
C GLY A 214 -4.64 8.18 -4.74
N LEU A 215 -5.15 7.11 -4.13
CA LEU A 215 -4.38 6.15 -3.34
C LEU A 215 -4.70 4.73 -3.79
N PHE A 216 -3.69 4.04 -4.36
CA PHE A 216 -3.84 2.73 -4.96
C PHE A 216 -2.81 1.75 -4.39
N HIS A 217 -3.24 0.54 -4.12
CA HIS A 217 -2.36 -0.60 -3.92
C HIS A 217 -2.22 -1.31 -5.26
N LEU A 218 -1.00 -1.31 -5.79
CA LEU A 218 -0.70 -1.97 -7.05
C LEU A 218 -0.77 -3.49 -6.85
N TRP A 219 -1.28 -4.15 -7.87
CA TRP A 219 -1.38 -5.60 -7.78
C TRP A 219 0.00 -6.26 -7.75
N HIS A 220 0.17 -7.19 -6.86
CA HIS A 220 1.28 -8.15 -6.83
C HIS A 220 0.78 -9.50 -6.30
N GLU A 221 1.45 -10.57 -6.68
CA GLU A 221 1.17 -11.89 -6.10
C GLU A 221 1.47 -11.87 -4.60
N LYS A 222 0.52 -12.32 -3.78
CA LYS A 222 0.72 -12.39 -2.35
C LYS A 222 1.31 -13.74 -1.96
N ARG A 223 2.52 -13.71 -1.41
CA ARG A 223 3.21 -14.88 -0.86
C ARG A 223 3.27 -14.76 0.65
N CYS A 224 2.87 -15.81 1.36
CA CYS A 224 3.01 -15.90 2.81
C CYS A 224 4.25 -16.73 3.10
N MET A 225 5.24 -16.10 3.76
CA MET A 225 6.55 -16.72 4.01
C MET A 225 6.46 -17.68 5.20
N ASP A 226 7.24 -18.75 5.17
CA ASP A 226 7.29 -19.78 6.22
C ASP A 226 7.91 -19.28 7.53
N GLU A 227 8.66 -18.17 7.49
CA GLU A 227 9.32 -17.51 8.63
C GLU A 227 8.39 -16.69 9.51
N LEU A 228 7.12 -16.52 9.10
CA LEU A 228 6.12 -15.79 9.88
C LEU A 228 5.71 -16.57 11.13
N THR A 229 5.40 -15.86 12.22
CA THR A 229 4.75 -16.49 13.37
C THR A 229 3.40 -17.09 12.95
N PRO A 230 2.86 -18.09 13.68
CA PRO A 230 1.56 -18.70 13.36
C PRO A 230 0.45 -17.65 13.21
N GLU A 231 0.44 -16.62 14.06
CA GLU A 231 -0.54 -15.53 14.01
C GLU A 231 -0.35 -14.66 12.76
N GLN A 232 0.89 -14.31 12.44
CA GLN A 232 1.21 -13.53 11.24
C GLN A 232 0.90 -14.31 9.97
N TYR A 233 1.22 -15.61 9.93
CA TYR A 233 0.89 -16.49 8.82
C TYR A 233 -0.63 -16.56 8.61
N LYS A 234 -1.40 -16.73 9.70
CA LYS A 234 -2.87 -16.71 9.67
C LYS A 234 -3.39 -15.38 9.10
N MET A 235 -2.86 -14.25 9.55
CA MET A 235 -3.26 -12.92 9.02
C MET A 235 -2.89 -12.78 7.54
N CYS A 236 -1.72 -13.26 7.13
CA CYS A 236 -1.32 -13.26 5.73
C CYS A 236 -2.27 -14.09 4.88
N MET A 237 -2.60 -15.30 5.32
CA MET A 237 -3.54 -16.18 4.61
C MET A 237 -4.95 -15.61 4.56
N GLN A 238 -5.43 -14.96 5.62
CA GLN A 238 -6.71 -14.25 5.60
C GLN A 238 -6.70 -13.10 4.57
N SER A 239 -5.65 -12.29 4.56
CA SER A 239 -5.52 -11.21 3.58
C SER A 239 -5.41 -11.75 2.14
N LYS A 240 -4.71 -12.87 1.94
CA LYS A 240 -4.65 -13.57 0.64
C LYS A 240 -6.04 -14.05 0.24
N ALA A 241 -6.76 -14.72 1.14
CA ALA A 241 -8.11 -15.21 0.88
C ALA A 241 -9.08 -14.08 0.52
N MET A 242 -8.99 -12.92 1.17
CA MET A 242 -9.81 -11.75 0.84
C MET A 242 -9.48 -11.20 -0.56
N ASN A 243 -8.20 -11.16 -0.94
CA ASN A 243 -7.78 -10.77 -2.29
C ASN A 243 -8.32 -11.78 -3.34
N GLU A 244 -8.18 -13.07 -3.09
CA GLU A 244 -8.66 -14.13 -3.99
C GLU A 244 -10.19 -14.11 -4.13
N ALA A 245 -10.93 -13.89 -3.02
CA ALA A 245 -12.38 -13.72 -3.07
C ALA A 245 -12.78 -12.52 -3.95
N SER A 246 -12.06 -11.41 -3.85
CA SER A 246 -12.27 -10.23 -4.71
C SER A 246 -11.97 -10.53 -6.19
N HIS A 247 -10.93 -11.31 -6.48
CA HIS A 247 -10.67 -11.81 -7.83
C HIS A 247 -11.77 -12.76 -8.33
N GLY A 248 -12.32 -13.58 -7.45
CA GLY A 248 -13.49 -14.43 -7.75
C GLY A 248 -14.70 -13.61 -8.16
N GLN A 249 -14.98 -12.51 -7.46
CA GLN A 249 -16.04 -11.57 -7.84
C GLN A 249 -15.75 -10.92 -9.19
N LEU A 250 -14.51 -10.55 -9.47
CA LEU A 250 -14.11 -10.05 -10.78
C LEU A 250 -14.40 -11.08 -11.87
N GLY A 251 -14.03 -12.35 -11.66
CA GLY A 251 -14.29 -13.44 -12.61
C GLY A 251 -15.78 -13.56 -12.91
N MET A 252 -16.64 -13.47 -11.90
CA MET A 252 -18.10 -13.48 -12.07
C MET A 252 -18.61 -12.29 -12.88
N LEU A 253 -17.97 -11.12 -12.77
CA LEU A 253 -18.34 -9.92 -13.53
C LEU A 253 -17.84 -10.00 -14.99
N VAL A 254 -16.60 -10.40 -15.19
CA VAL A 254 -15.98 -10.50 -16.53
C VAL A 254 -16.67 -11.55 -17.38
N PHE A 255 -16.96 -12.71 -16.81
CA PHE A 255 -17.59 -13.85 -17.53
C PHE A 255 -19.10 -13.94 -17.32
N ARG A 256 -19.75 -12.87 -16.92
CA ARG A 256 -21.18 -12.87 -16.58
C ARG A 256 -22.05 -13.38 -17.71
N HIS A 257 -21.81 -12.93 -18.93
CA HIS A 257 -22.63 -13.29 -20.08
C HIS A 257 -22.49 -14.76 -20.46
N GLU A 258 -21.27 -15.30 -20.39
CA GLU A 258 -20.97 -16.71 -20.65
C GLU A 258 -21.59 -17.60 -19.56
N ILE A 259 -21.50 -17.21 -18.31
CA ILE A 259 -22.10 -17.92 -17.17
C ILE A 259 -23.63 -17.93 -17.32
N GLU A 260 -24.25 -16.79 -17.58
CA GLU A 260 -25.69 -16.68 -17.77
C GLU A 260 -26.17 -17.52 -18.96
N ALA A 261 -25.45 -17.50 -20.09
CA ALA A 261 -25.75 -18.31 -21.26
C ALA A 261 -25.67 -19.82 -20.96
N HIS A 262 -24.63 -20.23 -20.20
CA HIS A 262 -24.48 -21.63 -19.79
C HIS A 262 -25.62 -22.08 -18.87
N LEU A 263 -25.97 -21.27 -17.87
CA LEU A 263 -27.08 -21.57 -16.95
C LEU A 263 -28.44 -21.68 -17.67
N ARG A 264 -28.68 -20.82 -18.66
CA ARG A 264 -29.91 -20.91 -19.51
C ARG A 264 -29.98 -22.22 -20.29
N LYS A 265 -28.86 -22.63 -20.90
CA LYS A 265 -28.78 -23.93 -21.62
C LYS A 265 -29.01 -25.13 -20.70
N GLN A 266 -28.49 -25.08 -19.47
CA GLN A 266 -28.73 -26.16 -18.51
C GLN A 266 -30.20 -26.25 -18.08
N LYS A 267 -30.84 -25.09 -17.79
CA LYS A 267 -32.28 -25.06 -17.44
C LYS A 267 -33.17 -25.66 -18.58
N GLN A 268 -32.86 -25.35 -19.81
CA GLN A 268 -33.57 -25.91 -20.97
C GLN A 268 -33.41 -27.43 -21.09
N LYS A 269 -32.18 -27.96 -20.88
CA LYS A 269 -31.92 -29.42 -20.88
C LYS A 269 -32.61 -30.15 -19.74
N THR A 270 -32.78 -29.53 -18.58
CA THR A 270 -33.50 -30.12 -17.43
C THR A 270 -35.02 -30.10 -17.62
N SER A 271 -35.56 -29.11 -18.34
CA SER A 271 -36.98 -29.00 -18.67
C SER A 271 -37.40 -30.03 -19.71
N SER A 272 -36.54 -30.27 -20.74
CA SER A 272 -36.81 -31.25 -21.81
C SER A 272 -36.65 -32.72 -21.38
N LYS A 273 -36.08 -33.01 -20.19
CA LYS A 273 -35.98 -34.36 -19.63
C LYS A 273 -37.14 -34.70 -18.69
N LYS A 274 -38.03 -33.75 -18.39
CA LYS A 274 -39.21 -33.93 -17.52
C LYS A 274 -40.51 -34.07 -18.31
N THR A 275 -40.44 -33.96 -19.60
CA THR A 275 -41.50 -34.31 -20.58
C THR A 275 -41.15 -35.63 -21.23
#